data_d2a9e98e92789f3cc5b812d949c4bd25
#
_entry.id   d2a9e98e92789f3cc5b812d949c4bd25
#
_cell.length_a   1.000
_cell.length_b   1.000
_cell.length_c   1.000
_cell.angle_alpha   90.00
_cell.angle_beta   90.00
_cell.angle_gamma   90.00
#
_symmetry.space_group_name_H-M   'P 1'
#
loop_
_entity.id
_entity.type
_entity.pdbx_description
1 polymer ?
#
loop_
_entity_poly.entity_id
_entity_poly.type
_entity_poly.pdbx_seq_one_letter_code
_entity_poly.pdbx_strand_id
1 'polypeptide(L)'
;EPHGMHANMSEVHEVSILQDRAPALVQALLEAREPDRGLSLDDVVVMVAALERLIFDESIQLLEAAYSLNYLSADGPLDEEELHEILQSYLLVFQMGMRGNLSDARKHQAIKRKLARTGSSWRTVIEFEEDAVRNFGFAQQHQTNPFVAPQYTFQA
;
A
#
# COMPACT_ATOMS: atom_id res chain seq x y z
N GLU A 1 17.46 -4.06 -36.73
CA GLU A 1 16.51 -3.18 -36.05
C GLU A 1 16.16 -3.80 -34.70
N PRO A 2 16.46 -3.15 -33.59
CA PRO A 2 16.00 -3.63 -32.32
C PRO A 2 14.61 -3.07 -32.06
N HIS A 3 13.60 -3.94 -32.02
CA HIS A 3 12.28 -3.59 -31.54
C HIS A 3 12.37 -3.23 -30.07
N GLY A 4 12.18 -1.93 -29.81
CA GLY A 4 12.05 -1.40 -28.45
C GLY A 4 10.84 -2.03 -27.77
N MET A 5 11.11 -2.78 -26.72
CA MET A 5 10.12 -3.10 -25.68
C MET A 5 9.80 -1.79 -24.96
N HIS A 6 8.83 -1.05 -25.45
CA HIS A 6 8.12 -0.10 -24.62
C HIS A 6 7.33 -0.90 -23.60
N ALA A 7 7.91 -1.12 -22.44
CA ALA A 7 7.15 -1.54 -21.28
C ALA A 7 6.15 -0.42 -20.99
N ASN A 8 4.89 -0.68 -21.28
CA ASN A 8 3.78 0.21 -21.02
C ASN A 8 3.60 0.27 -19.48
N MET A 9 4.24 1.24 -18.84
CA MET A 9 4.19 1.46 -17.38
C MET A 9 2.92 2.19 -16.92
N SER A 10 1.86 2.21 -17.71
CA SER A 10 0.64 2.95 -17.40
C SER A 10 -0.53 2.08 -16.93
N GLU A 11 -0.33 0.81 -16.65
CA GLU A 11 -1.26 0.08 -15.79
C GLU A 11 -0.70 0.05 -14.36
N VAL A 12 -0.79 1.17 -13.66
CA VAL A 12 -0.94 1.15 -12.22
C VAL A 12 -2.13 0.27 -11.96
N HIS A 13 -1.91 -0.91 -11.42
CA HIS A 13 -2.98 -1.80 -10.98
C HIS A 13 -3.67 -1.06 -9.83
N GLU A 14 -4.65 -0.29 -10.20
CA GLU A 14 -5.61 0.28 -9.27
C GLU A 14 -6.11 -0.87 -8.40
N VAL A 15 -5.88 -0.76 -7.15
CA VAL A 15 -6.27 -1.53 -5.99
C VAL A 15 -7.12 -2.76 -6.37
N SER A 16 -6.60 -3.97 -6.23
CA SER A 16 -7.28 -5.22 -6.65
C SER A 16 -8.67 -5.37 -6.02
N ILE A 17 -8.89 -4.78 -4.85
CA ILE A 17 -10.18 -4.69 -4.17
C ILE A 17 -11.22 -3.95 -5.00
N LEU A 18 -10.88 -2.85 -5.68
CA LEU A 18 -11.84 -2.14 -6.52
C LEU A 18 -12.25 -2.98 -7.73
N GLN A 19 -11.35 -3.83 -8.24
CA GLN A 19 -11.68 -4.72 -9.36
C GLN A 19 -12.44 -5.98 -8.93
N ASP A 20 -12.06 -6.60 -7.82
CA ASP A 20 -12.52 -7.94 -7.43
C ASP A 20 -13.66 -7.90 -6.39
N ARG A 21 -13.60 -6.98 -5.42
CA ARG A 21 -14.55 -6.92 -4.29
C ARG A 21 -15.59 -5.82 -4.39
N ALA A 22 -15.23 -4.66 -4.97
CA ALA A 22 -16.17 -3.55 -5.06
C ALA A 22 -17.39 -3.88 -5.92
N PRO A 23 -17.29 -4.59 -7.09
CA PRO A 23 -18.46 -4.96 -7.86
C PRO A 23 -19.42 -5.86 -7.07
N ALA A 24 -18.90 -6.84 -6.33
CA ALA A 24 -19.72 -7.73 -5.51
C ALA A 24 -20.41 -7.00 -4.36
N LEU A 25 -19.70 -6.05 -3.72
CA LEU A 25 -20.26 -5.20 -2.67
C LEU A 25 -21.38 -4.31 -3.21
N VAL A 26 -21.14 -3.63 -4.33
CA VAL A 26 -22.14 -2.77 -4.99
C VAL A 26 -23.36 -3.59 -5.38
N GLN A 27 -23.16 -4.77 -5.97
CA GLN A 27 -24.25 -5.68 -6.35
C GLN A 27 -25.06 -6.10 -5.11
N ALA A 28 -24.42 -6.52 -4.02
CA ALA A 28 -25.09 -6.90 -2.79
C ALA A 28 -25.90 -5.75 -2.18
N LEU A 29 -25.38 -4.53 -2.21
CA LEU A 29 -26.09 -3.33 -1.76
C LEU A 29 -27.30 -2.99 -2.65
N LEU A 30 -27.20 -3.23 -3.95
CA LEU A 30 -28.30 -3.01 -4.90
C LEU A 30 -29.38 -4.10 -4.77
N GLU A 31 -28.99 -5.37 -4.57
CA GLU A 31 -29.91 -6.49 -4.40
C GLU A 31 -30.69 -6.44 -3.08
N ALA A 32 -30.12 -5.82 -2.05
CA ALA A 32 -30.81 -5.64 -0.76
C ALA A 32 -31.95 -4.60 -0.81
N ARG A 33 -32.28 -4.04 -1.98
CA ARG A 33 -33.24 -2.96 -2.19
C ARG A 33 -34.47 -3.39 -2.96
N GLU A 34 -35.53 -2.59 -2.77
CA GLU A 34 -36.72 -2.69 -3.61
C GLU A 34 -36.40 -2.27 -5.07
N PRO A 35 -36.80 -3.07 -6.08
CA PRO A 35 -36.36 -2.91 -7.47
C PRO A 35 -36.68 -1.57 -8.14
N ASP A 36 -37.67 -0.83 -7.65
CA ASP A 36 -38.18 0.37 -8.31
C ASP A 36 -37.73 1.69 -7.65
N ARG A 37 -36.88 1.62 -6.63
CA ARG A 37 -36.48 2.80 -5.87
C ARG A 37 -35.04 3.19 -6.17
N GLY A 38 -34.74 4.00 -7.13
CA GLY A 38 -33.39 4.44 -7.47
C GLY A 38 -32.47 4.70 -6.26
N LEU A 39 -31.19 4.97 -6.47
CA LEU A 39 -30.22 5.27 -5.41
C LEU A 39 -30.56 6.61 -4.74
N SER A 40 -30.70 6.60 -3.43
CA SER A 40 -30.75 7.84 -2.62
C SER A 40 -29.35 8.35 -2.31
N LEU A 41 -29.23 9.59 -1.84
CA LEU A 41 -27.96 10.16 -1.38
C LEU A 41 -27.36 9.31 -0.24
N ASP A 42 -28.19 8.87 0.71
CA ASP A 42 -27.74 8.06 1.85
C ASP A 42 -27.15 6.72 1.38
N ASP A 43 -27.67 6.15 0.32
CA ASP A 43 -27.16 4.92 -0.27
C ASP A 43 -25.78 5.11 -0.89
N VAL A 44 -25.59 6.22 -1.60
CA VAL A 44 -24.29 6.57 -2.16
C VAL A 44 -23.26 6.79 -1.04
N VAL A 45 -23.64 7.48 0.04
CA VAL A 45 -22.77 7.67 1.20
C VAL A 45 -22.35 6.33 1.83
N VAL A 46 -23.30 5.41 2.02
CA VAL A 46 -23.01 4.06 2.54
C VAL A 46 -22.07 3.30 1.61
N MET A 47 -22.28 3.37 0.29
CA MET A 47 -21.40 2.73 -0.69
C MET A 47 -19.98 3.29 -0.65
N VAL A 48 -19.83 4.62 -0.60
CA VAL A 48 -18.51 5.27 -0.50
C VAL A 48 -17.80 4.86 0.78
N ALA A 49 -18.47 4.92 1.94
CA ALA A 49 -17.89 4.51 3.21
C ALA A 49 -17.47 3.03 3.22
N ALA A 50 -18.24 2.15 2.59
CA ALA A 50 -17.89 0.75 2.46
C ALA A 50 -16.67 0.52 1.53
N LEU A 51 -16.57 1.29 0.44
CA LEU A 51 -15.39 1.25 -0.45
C LEU A 51 -14.14 1.78 0.25
N GLU A 52 -14.24 2.90 0.96
CA GLU A 52 -13.14 3.45 1.76
C GLU A 52 -12.65 2.43 2.79
N ARG A 53 -13.57 1.72 3.46
CA ARG A 53 -13.22 0.68 4.40
C ARG A 53 -12.49 -0.49 3.74
N LEU A 54 -12.93 -0.93 2.57
CA LEU A 54 -12.26 -2.00 1.82
C LEU A 54 -10.83 -1.61 1.41
N ILE A 55 -10.64 -0.37 0.92
CA ILE A 55 -9.33 0.15 0.54
C ILE A 55 -8.41 0.21 1.76
N PHE A 56 -8.93 0.67 2.90
CA PHE A 56 -8.16 0.73 4.14
C PHE A 56 -7.74 -0.67 4.60
N ASP A 57 -8.67 -1.63 4.63
CA ASP A 57 -8.39 -3.01 5.05
C ASP A 57 -7.34 -3.68 4.15
N GLU A 58 -7.36 -3.41 2.83
CA GLU A 58 -6.31 -3.88 1.90
C GLU A 58 -4.96 -3.26 2.22
N SER A 59 -4.94 -1.96 2.47
CA SER A 59 -3.70 -1.24 2.81
C SER A 59 -3.06 -1.80 4.08
N ILE A 60 -3.86 -2.14 5.09
CA ILE A 60 -3.40 -2.80 6.31
C ILE A 60 -2.81 -4.17 6.01
N GLN A 61 -3.50 -5.01 5.20
CA GLN A 61 -2.99 -6.33 4.82
C GLN A 61 -1.67 -6.26 4.04
N LEU A 62 -1.53 -5.29 3.14
CA LEU A 62 -0.29 -5.07 2.40
C LEU A 62 0.84 -4.62 3.33
N LEU A 63 0.53 -3.80 4.34
CA LEU A 63 1.51 -3.38 5.32
C LEU A 63 1.95 -4.54 6.22
N GLU A 64 1.03 -5.37 6.71
CA GLU A 64 1.35 -6.60 7.46
C GLU A 64 2.22 -7.56 6.63
N ALA A 65 1.90 -7.71 5.34
CA ALA A 65 2.73 -8.49 4.42
C ALA A 65 4.14 -7.89 4.28
N ALA A 66 4.27 -6.55 4.23
CA ALA A 66 5.57 -5.88 4.16
C ALA A 66 6.43 -6.15 5.40
N TYR A 67 5.84 -6.16 6.61
CA TYR A 67 6.55 -6.60 7.81
C TYR A 67 7.08 -8.03 7.67
N SER A 68 6.22 -8.95 7.28
CA SER A 68 6.59 -10.37 7.10
C SER A 68 7.69 -10.57 6.06
N LEU A 69 7.66 -9.80 4.96
CA LEU A 69 8.65 -9.85 3.88
C LEU A 69 10.03 -9.32 4.30
N ASN A 70 10.09 -8.52 5.37
CA ASN A 70 11.34 -8.03 5.97
C ASN A 70 11.73 -8.79 7.25
N TYR A 71 11.03 -9.86 7.60
CA TYR A 71 11.26 -10.67 8.82
C TYR A 71 11.09 -9.85 10.11
N LEU A 72 10.24 -8.82 10.09
CA LEU A 72 9.94 -7.96 11.23
C LEU A 72 8.56 -8.29 11.81
N SER A 73 8.39 -8.02 13.10
CA SER A 73 7.10 -8.18 13.80
C SER A 73 6.35 -6.85 13.82
N ALA A 74 5.04 -6.90 13.61
CA ALA A 74 4.18 -5.74 13.75
C ALA A 74 3.93 -5.33 15.22
N ASP A 75 4.31 -6.18 16.19
CA ASP A 75 4.08 -5.93 17.62
C ASP A 75 5.13 -5.03 18.27
N GLY A 76 6.25 -4.78 17.59
CA GLY A 76 7.38 -4.02 18.12
C GLY A 76 7.49 -2.61 17.52
N PRO A 77 8.20 -1.71 18.22
CA PRO A 77 8.60 -0.45 17.62
C PRO A 77 9.67 -0.67 16.56
N LEU A 78 9.62 0.15 15.51
CA LEU A 78 10.61 0.19 14.44
C LEU A 78 11.58 1.34 14.67
N ASP A 79 12.83 1.15 14.28
CA ASP A 79 13.73 2.27 14.01
C ASP A 79 13.48 2.85 12.60
N GLU A 80 14.23 3.90 12.26
CA GLU A 80 14.06 4.60 10.98
C GLU A 80 14.48 3.71 9.78
N GLU A 81 15.52 2.90 9.93
CA GLU A 81 15.99 1.99 8.88
C GLU A 81 14.98 0.87 8.61
N GLU A 82 14.44 0.28 9.66
CA GLU A 82 13.39 -0.73 9.57
C GLU A 82 12.09 -0.15 8.95
N LEU A 83 11.74 1.10 9.30
CA LEU A 83 10.60 1.79 8.69
C LEU A 83 10.79 1.94 7.18
N HIS A 84 11.95 2.42 6.73
CA HIS A 84 12.26 2.53 5.30
C HIS A 84 12.18 1.18 4.59
N GLU A 85 12.72 0.13 5.19
CA GLU A 85 12.67 -1.22 4.63
C GLU A 85 11.22 -1.73 4.44
N ILE A 86 10.35 -1.47 5.42
CA ILE A 86 8.94 -1.85 5.35
C ILE A 86 8.20 -1.03 4.31
N LEU A 87 8.36 0.31 4.30
CA LEU A 87 7.67 1.18 3.36
C LEU A 87 8.07 0.90 1.91
N GLN A 88 9.35 0.66 1.64
CA GLN A 88 9.80 0.24 0.32
C GLN A 88 9.20 -1.10 -0.11
N SER A 89 9.10 -2.05 0.82
CA SER A 89 8.45 -3.33 0.55
C SER A 89 6.95 -3.18 0.30
N TYR A 90 6.27 -2.34 1.08
CA TYR A 90 4.87 -1.99 0.87
C TYR A 90 4.64 -1.39 -0.53
N LEU A 91 5.43 -0.39 -0.91
CA LEU A 91 5.33 0.27 -2.22
C LEU A 91 5.63 -0.71 -3.37
N LEU A 92 6.60 -1.60 -3.19
CA LEU A 92 6.90 -2.62 -4.19
C LEU A 92 5.74 -3.60 -4.38
N VAL A 93 5.16 -4.08 -3.27
CA VAL A 93 3.98 -4.97 -3.33
C VAL A 93 2.79 -4.26 -3.94
N PHE A 94 2.55 -3.02 -3.58
CA PHE A 94 1.50 -2.19 -4.13
C PHE A 94 1.65 -2.02 -5.66
N GLN A 95 2.86 -1.74 -6.15
CA GLN A 95 3.13 -1.60 -7.59
C GLN A 95 3.01 -2.91 -8.37
N MET A 96 3.41 -4.03 -7.76
CA MET A 96 3.32 -5.35 -8.39
C MET A 96 1.90 -5.94 -8.37
N GLY A 97 1.02 -5.35 -7.57
CA GLY A 97 -0.29 -5.90 -7.26
C GLY A 97 -0.20 -7.18 -6.42
N MET A 98 -1.33 -7.64 -5.88
CA MET A 98 -1.43 -8.86 -5.06
C MET A 98 -1.12 -10.16 -5.83
N ARG A 99 -0.83 -10.08 -7.12
CA ARG A 99 -0.44 -11.23 -7.97
C ARG A 99 1.00 -11.70 -7.72
N GLY A 100 1.80 -10.91 -7.00
CA GLY A 100 3.10 -11.35 -6.51
C GLY A 100 2.93 -12.39 -5.40
N ASN A 101 3.82 -13.39 -5.35
CA ASN A 101 3.83 -14.33 -4.23
C ASN A 101 4.33 -13.61 -2.96
N LEU A 102 3.39 -13.04 -2.19
CA LEU A 102 3.64 -12.30 -0.94
C LEU A 102 4.20 -13.19 0.18
N SER A 103 4.24 -14.51 -0.02
CA SER A 103 4.75 -15.46 0.97
C SER A 103 6.24 -15.77 0.83
N ASP A 104 6.88 -15.36 -0.28
CA ASP A 104 8.30 -15.63 -0.53
C ASP A 104 9.17 -14.40 -0.27
N ALA A 105 9.55 -14.22 0.99
CA ALA A 105 10.41 -13.12 1.41
C ALA A 105 11.78 -13.12 0.69
N ARG A 106 12.35 -14.31 0.39
CA ARG A 106 13.65 -14.39 -0.31
C ARG A 106 13.56 -13.84 -1.73
N LYS A 107 12.48 -14.21 -2.45
CA LYS A 107 12.22 -13.72 -3.79
C LYS A 107 11.95 -12.23 -3.78
N HIS A 108 11.16 -11.75 -2.83
CA HIS A 108 10.88 -10.33 -2.63
C HIS A 108 12.17 -9.54 -2.43
N GLN A 109 13.04 -9.95 -1.52
CA GLN A 109 14.32 -9.30 -1.25
C GLN A 109 15.27 -9.34 -2.47
N ALA A 110 15.21 -10.37 -3.30
CA ALA A 110 15.97 -10.43 -4.54
C ALA A 110 15.47 -9.41 -5.58
N ILE A 111 14.15 -9.25 -5.71
CA ILE A 111 13.52 -8.25 -6.59
C ILE A 111 13.87 -6.83 -6.10
N LYS A 112 13.73 -6.54 -4.81
CA LYS A 112 14.06 -5.24 -4.20
C LYS A 112 15.50 -4.85 -4.52
N ARG A 113 16.46 -5.75 -4.29
CA ARG A 113 17.88 -5.54 -4.63
C ARG A 113 18.14 -5.34 -6.12
N LYS A 114 17.42 -6.04 -6.98
CA LYS A 114 17.53 -5.86 -8.43
C LYS A 114 17.04 -4.48 -8.85
N LEU A 115 15.90 -4.05 -8.36
CA LEU A 115 15.32 -2.74 -8.67
C LEU A 115 16.22 -1.59 -8.17
N ALA A 116 16.81 -1.71 -7.00
CA ALA A 116 17.75 -0.73 -6.48
C ALA A 116 18.98 -0.52 -7.39
N ARG A 117 19.38 -1.55 -8.14
CA ARG A 117 20.54 -1.48 -9.06
C ARG A 117 20.18 -0.97 -10.44
N THR A 118 19.01 -1.25 -10.97
CA THR A 118 18.69 -1.10 -12.40
C THR A 118 17.48 -0.22 -12.69
N GLY A 119 16.66 0.10 -11.67
CA GLY A 119 15.39 0.77 -11.85
C GLY A 119 15.46 2.28 -11.71
N SER A 120 15.47 3.03 -12.83
CA SER A 120 15.37 4.50 -12.75
C SER A 120 14.04 4.96 -12.12
N SER A 121 12.92 4.31 -12.46
CA SER A 121 11.61 4.57 -11.87
C SER A 121 11.53 4.16 -10.40
N TRP A 122 12.27 3.14 -9.97
CA TRP A 122 12.36 2.75 -8.57
C TRP A 122 13.03 3.82 -7.71
N ARG A 123 13.99 4.53 -8.27
CA ARG A 123 14.63 5.67 -7.59
C ARG A 123 13.63 6.76 -7.23
N THR A 124 12.73 7.10 -8.16
CA THR A 124 11.66 8.09 -7.89
C THR A 124 10.71 7.62 -6.78
N VAL A 125 10.45 6.33 -6.69
CA VAL A 125 9.63 5.75 -5.61
C VAL A 125 10.33 5.88 -4.27
N ILE A 126 11.64 5.61 -4.21
CA ILE A 126 12.45 5.77 -2.99
C ILE A 126 12.51 7.25 -2.58
N GLU A 127 12.77 8.17 -3.50
CA GLU A 127 12.78 9.61 -3.25
C GLU A 127 11.44 10.09 -2.67
N PHE A 128 10.33 9.61 -3.22
CA PHE A 128 8.99 9.88 -2.69
C PHE A 128 8.79 9.34 -1.26
N GLU A 129 9.23 8.11 -1.01
CA GLU A 129 9.14 7.46 0.29
C GLU A 129 9.97 8.21 1.34
N GLU A 130 11.22 8.55 1.03
CA GLU A 130 12.11 9.32 1.91
C GLU A 130 11.54 10.71 2.24
N ASP A 131 10.94 11.39 1.25
CA ASP A 131 10.28 12.67 1.46
C ASP A 131 9.03 12.52 2.35
N ALA A 132 8.25 11.46 2.19
CA ALA A 132 7.09 11.19 3.03
C ALA A 132 7.49 10.94 4.49
N VAL A 133 8.51 10.12 4.74
CA VAL A 133 9.05 9.86 6.09
C VAL A 133 9.59 11.14 6.71
N ARG A 134 10.36 11.92 5.96
CA ARG A 134 10.91 13.20 6.44
C ARG A 134 9.81 14.19 6.83
N ASN A 135 8.77 14.33 5.98
CA ASN A 135 7.65 15.21 6.26
C ASN A 135 6.85 14.76 7.47
N PHE A 136 6.63 13.45 7.62
CA PHE A 136 5.97 12.88 8.79
C PHE A 136 6.80 13.12 10.06
N GLY A 137 8.10 12.82 10.02
CA GLY A 137 9.03 13.07 11.14
C GLY A 137 9.05 14.54 11.55
N PHE A 138 9.08 15.45 10.59
CA PHE A 138 9.02 16.88 10.86
C PHE A 138 7.71 17.31 11.55
N ALA A 139 6.57 16.76 11.11
CA ALA A 139 5.27 17.03 11.73
C ALA A 139 5.20 16.49 13.17
N GLN A 140 5.86 15.35 13.45
CA GLN A 140 5.92 14.75 14.78
C GLN A 140 6.90 15.44 15.74
N GLN A 141 7.97 16.06 15.24
CA GLN A 141 9.00 16.72 16.07
C GLN A 141 8.44 17.84 16.95
N HIS A 142 7.33 18.45 16.58
CA HIS A 142 6.65 19.44 17.42
C HIS A 142 5.92 18.85 18.64
N GLN A 143 5.83 17.53 18.73
CA GLN A 143 5.10 16.81 19.79
C GLN A 143 6.01 15.92 20.65
N THR A 144 7.27 15.70 20.25
CA THR A 144 8.17 14.73 20.89
C THR A 144 9.46 15.40 21.41
N ASN A 145 10.07 14.77 22.42
CA ASN A 145 11.35 15.20 22.97
C ASN A 145 12.46 15.06 21.90
N PRO A 146 13.16 16.14 21.52
CA PRO A 146 14.17 16.12 20.45
C PRO A 146 15.42 15.28 20.77
N PHE A 147 15.56 14.80 22.02
CA PHE A 147 16.69 13.98 22.46
C PHE A 147 16.40 12.47 22.45
N VAL A 148 15.23 12.06 22.02
CA VAL A 148 14.82 10.66 21.92
C VAL A 148 14.69 10.32 20.42
N ALA A 149 15.37 9.24 19.98
CA ALA A 149 15.22 8.75 18.62
C ALA A 149 13.73 8.41 18.34
N PRO A 150 13.20 8.81 17.20
CA PRO A 150 11.80 8.48 16.85
C PRO A 150 11.63 6.97 16.79
N GLN A 151 10.52 6.49 17.34
CA GLN A 151 10.10 5.11 17.23
C GLN A 151 8.75 5.07 16.53
N TYR A 152 8.61 4.13 15.62
CA TYR A 152 7.39 3.95 14.82
C TYR A 152 6.72 2.66 15.22
N THR A 153 5.41 2.70 15.44
CA THR A 153 4.63 1.52 15.84
C THR A 153 3.50 1.29 14.84
N PHE A 154 3.24 0.02 14.55
CA PHE A 154 2.05 -0.37 13.83
C PHE A 154 0.86 -0.36 14.80
N GLN A 155 -0.04 0.61 14.64
CA GLN A 155 -1.31 0.65 15.35
C GLN A 155 -2.42 0.69 14.31
N ALA A 156 -3.17 -0.40 14.21
CA ALA A 156 -4.33 -0.52 13.34
C ALA A 156 -5.58 0.14 13.95
#